data_7ff59809bb71ad1171bbd6e676b6a97e
#
_entry.id   7ff59809bb71ad1171bbd6e676b6a97e
#
_cell.length_a   1.000
_cell.length_b   1.000
_cell.length_c   1.000
_cell.angle_alpha   90.00
_cell.angle_beta   90.00
_cell.angle_gamma   90.00
#
_symmetry.space_group_name_H-M   'P 1'
#
loop_
_entity.id
_entity.type
_entity.pdbx_description
1 polymer ?
#
loop_
_entity_poly.entity_id
_entity_poly.type
_entity_poly.pdbx_seq_one_letter_code
_entity_poly.pdbx_strand_id
1 'polypeptide(L)'
;MSFIVISLYSCGLQVQSSKNTYTYKIDDPNGIGKWYMGREIAFVMGFEGMQWLERPDREAEENVNNLLKNMNIQPGDTLADIGAGSGYHVFKMSPILKNGLIYAVDIQAEMLNEIQSKKDRSNSN
;
A
#
# COMPACT_ATOMS: atom_id res chain seq x y z
N MET A 1 40.76 49.38 27.15
CA MET A 1 39.90 49.23 25.97
C MET A 1 39.96 47.77 25.51
N SER A 2 38.92 47.03 25.79
CA SER A 2 38.85 45.58 25.46
C SER A 2 38.03 45.40 24.16
N PHE A 3 38.66 44.85 23.12
CA PHE A 3 37.97 44.56 21.86
C PHE A 3 37.34 43.16 21.93
N ILE A 4 36.02 43.12 21.83
CA ILE A 4 35.27 41.87 21.68
C ILE A 4 35.18 41.53 20.19
N VAL A 5 35.83 40.44 19.78
CA VAL A 5 35.69 39.90 18.42
C VAL A 5 34.49 38.95 18.41
N ILE A 6 33.42 39.35 17.74
CA ILE A 6 32.25 38.50 17.50
C ILE A 6 32.52 37.70 16.23
N SER A 7 32.74 36.38 16.37
CA SER A 7 32.85 35.43 15.26
C SER A 7 31.46 35.03 14.83
N LEU A 8 31.02 35.46 13.63
CA LEU A 8 29.79 35.03 12.99
C LEU A 8 30.00 33.65 12.32
N TYR A 9 29.52 32.60 12.95
CA TYR A 9 29.42 31.30 12.28
C TYR A 9 28.28 31.35 11.26
N SER A 10 28.65 31.40 9.99
CA SER A 10 27.72 31.21 8.88
C SER A 10 27.31 29.73 8.85
N CYS A 11 26.08 29.45 9.25
CA CYS A 11 25.46 28.14 9.07
C CYS A 11 25.09 27.97 7.58
N GLY A 12 26.00 27.39 6.81
CA GLY A 12 25.75 27.03 5.42
C GLY A 12 24.73 25.93 5.36
N LEU A 13 23.49 26.25 4.94
CA LEU A 13 22.50 25.27 4.54
C LEU A 13 23.06 24.50 3.34
N GLN A 14 23.58 23.30 3.58
CA GLN A 14 23.84 22.35 2.51
C GLN A 14 22.50 21.86 1.98
N VAL A 15 22.09 22.40 0.84
CA VAL A 15 21.01 21.80 0.04
C VAL A 15 21.52 20.42 -0.40
N GLN A 16 21.10 19.36 0.28
CA GLN A 16 21.28 18.00 -0.20
C GLN A 16 20.54 17.89 -1.53
N SER A 17 21.31 17.86 -2.63
CA SER A 17 20.79 17.46 -3.93
C SER A 17 20.12 16.10 -3.77
N SER A 18 18.81 16.01 -3.98
CA SER A 18 18.08 14.77 -3.97
C SER A 18 18.68 13.88 -5.05
N LYS A 19 19.51 12.93 -4.65
CA LYS A 19 20.03 11.90 -5.54
C LYS A 19 18.81 11.23 -6.17
N ASN A 20 18.70 11.32 -7.49
CA ASN A 20 17.56 10.72 -8.20
C ASN A 20 17.52 9.23 -7.85
N THR A 21 16.62 8.82 -6.98
CA THR A 21 16.54 7.46 -6.41
C THR A 21 16.10 6.44 -7.46
N TYR A 22 15.54 6.93 -8.57
CA TYR A 22 15.06 6.12 -9.67
C TYR A 22 15.99 6.23 -10.88
N THR A 23 16.18 5.09 -11.56
CA THR A 23 16.77 5.03 -12.90
C THR A 23 15.72 4.55 -13.90
N TYR A 24 15.99 4.75 -15.20
CA TYR A 24 15.03 4.42 -16.26
C TYR A 24 15.74 3.62 -17.35
N LYS A 25 15.23 2.42 -17.62
CA LYS A 25 15.68 1.50 -18.66
C LYS A 25 14.59 0.45 -18.86
N ILE A 26 14.16 0.23 -20.08
CA ILE A 26 13.23 -0.87 -20.40
C ILE A 26 14.06 -2.17 -20.46
N ASP A 27 13.68 -3.18 -19.70
CA ASP A 27 14.37 -4.47 -19.64
C ASP A 27 13.38 -5.64 -19.60
N ASP A 28 12.44 -5.66 -18.67
CA ASP A 28 11.44 -6.72 -18.53
C ASP A 28 10.14 -6.35 -19.27
N PRO A 29 9.55 -7.27 -20.09
CA PRO A 29 8.25 -7.03 -20.73
C PRO A 29 7.10 -6.78 -19.74
N ASN A 30 7.25 -7.19 -18.48
CA ASN A 30 6.29 -6.93 -17.39
C ASN A 30 6.69 -5.74 -16.52
N GLY A 31 7.72 -5.00 -16.88
CA GLY A 31 8.23 -3.85 -16.15
C GLY A 31 7.78 -2.53 -16.78
N ILE A 32 7.77 -1.46 -15.97
CA ILE A 32 7.39 -0.10 -16.43
C ILE A 32 8.60 0.72 -16.90
N GLY A 33 9.77 0.13 -17.03
CA GLY A 33 11.02 0.83 -17.38
C GLY A 33 11.56 1.74 -16.28
N LYS A 34 10.98 1.74 -15.09
CA LYS A 34 11.41 2.52 -13.92
C LYS A 34 11.99 1.60 -12.86
N TRP A 35 13.19 1.93 -12.41
CA TRP A 35 13.96 1.11 -11.48
C TRP A 35 14.13 1.79 -10.13
N TYR A 36 14.01 1.03 -9.06
CA TYR A 36 14.28 1.44 -7.70
C TYR A 36 15.23 0.43 -7.03
N MET A 37 16.35 0.90 -6.51
CA MET A 37 17.37 0.09 -5.84
C MET A 37 17.83 -1.15 -6.66
N GLY A 38 17.98 -0.98 -7.98
CA GLY A 38 18.45 -2.05 -8.87
C GLY A 38 17.38 -3.05 -9.32
N ARG A 39 16.11 -2.82 -8.98
CA ARG A 39 14.98 -3.66 -9.40
C ARG A 39 14.00 -2.84 -10.24
N GLU A 40 13.58 -3.39 -11.37
CA GLU A 40 12.53 -2.79 -12.19
C GLU A 40 11.17 -2.92 -11.51
N ILE A 41 10.40 -1.83 -11.53
CA ILE A 41 9.04 -1.81 -11.00
C ILE A 41 8.15 -2.49 -12.02
N ALA A 42 7.40 -3.50 -11.59
CA ALA A 42 6.46 -4.22 -12.43
C ALA A 42 5.24 -3.37 -12.80
N PHE A 43 4.54 -3.74 -13.88
CA PHE A 43 3.22 -3.22 -14.16
C PHE A 43 2.28 -3.51 -13.00
N VAL A 44 1.38 -2.56 -12.73
CA VAL A 44 0.27 -2.78 -11.81
C VAL A 44 -0.66 -3.81 -12.43
N MET A 45 -1.13 -4.77 -11.63
CA MET A 45 -2.15 -5.71 -12.08
C MET A 45 -3.43 -4.93 -12.41
N GLY A 46 -3.92 -5.05 -13.65
CA GLY A 46 -5.18 -4.46 -14.06
C GLY A 46 -6.37 -5.16 -13.40
N PHE A 47 -7.52 -4.47 -13.36
CA PHE A 47 -8.76 -5.02 -12.81
C PHE A 47 -9.23 -6.28 -13.57
N GLU A 48 -8.79 -6.49 -14.80
CA GLU A 48 -9.05 -7.73 -15.57
C GLU A 48 -8.51 -8.98 -14.85
N GLY A 49 -7.47 -8.80 -14.03
CA GLY A 49 -6.91 -9.86 -13.18
C GLY A 49 -7.66 -10.09 -11.86
N MET A 50 -8.76 -9.38 -11.61
CA MET A 50 -9.48 -9.39 -10.33
C MET A 50 -9.91 -10.80 -9.90
N GLN A 51 -10.33 -11.65 -10.83
CA GLN A 51 -10.73 -13.02 -10.53
C GLN A 51 -9.58 -13.86 -9.95
N TRP A 52 -8.35 -13.57 -10.34
CA TRP A 52 -7.18 -14.23 -9.79
C TRP A 52 -6.99 -13.90 -8.29
N LEU A 53 -7.39 -12.68 -7.86
CA LEU A 53 -7.35 -12.29 -6.45
C LEU A 53 -8.34 -13.08 -5.59
N GLU A 54 -9.37 -13.65 -6.20
CA GLU A 54 -10.43 -14.41 -5.52
C GLU A 54 -10.32 -15.94 -5.76
N ARG A 55 -9.19 -16.42 -6.30
CA ARG A 55 -9.01 -17.83 -6.61
C ARG A 55 -9.17 -18.72 -5.35
N PRO A 56 -9.79 -19.91 -5.48
CA PRO A 56 -10.05 -20.79 -4.34
C PRO A 56 -8.80 -21.22 -3.57
N ASP A 57 -7.68 -21.39 -4.28
CA ASP A 57 -6.45 -21.90 -3.70
C ASP A 57 -5.64 -20.82 -2.95
N ARG A 58 -6.07 -19.57 -2.99
CA ARG A 58 -5.36 -18.43 -2.40
C ARG A 58 -5.07 -18.61 -0.91
N GLU A 59 -6.02 -19.16 -0.16
CA GLU A 59 -5.81 -19.40 1.27
C GLU A 59 -4.71 -20.43 1.54
N ALA A 60 -4.66 -21.49 0.71
CA ALA A 60 -3.61 -22.51 0.82
C ALA A 60 -2.23 -21.98 0.43
N GLU A 61 -2.17 -21.10 -0.56
CA GLU A 61 -0.93 -20.52 -1.07
C GLU A 61 -0.38 -19.41 -0.17
N GLU A 62 -1.24 -18.51 0.33
CA GLU A 62 -0.85 -17.28 1.03
C GLU A 62 -1.04 -17.36 2.55
N ASN A 63 -1.82 -18.33 3.05
CA ASN A 63 -2.15 -18.51 4.47
C ASN A 63 -2.63 -17.22 5.15
N VAL A 64 -3.63 -16.59 4.55
CA VAL A 64 -4.15 -15.29 4.99
C VAL A 64 -4.71 -15.33 6.42
N ASN A 65 -5.25 -16.48 6.85
CA ASN A 65 -5.70 -16.65 8.23
C ASN A 65 -4.56 -16.49 9.23
N ASN A 66 -3.35 -16.98 8.91
CA ASN A 66 -2.17 -16.78 9.74
C ASN A 66 -1.71 -15.32 9.74
N LEU A 67 -1.77 -14.63 8.58
CA LEU A 67 -1.51 -13.20 8.51
C LEU A 67 -2.43 -12.43 9.46
N LEU A 68 -3.75 -12.63 9.35
CA LEU A 68 -4.75 -11.92 10.19
C LEU A 68 -4.55 -12.19 11.68
N LYS A 69 -4.24 -13.44 12.04
CA LYS A 69 -3.93 -13.80 13.43
C LYS A 69 -2.73 -13.04 13.97
N ASN A 70 -1.67 -12.89 13.16
CA ASN A 70 -0.45 -12.19 13.56
C ASN A 70 -0.59 -10.66 13.55
N MET A 71 -1.55 -10.10 12.83
CA MET A 71 -1.86 -8.67 12.87
C MET A 71 -2.45 -8.21 14.22
N ASN A 72 -2.96 -9.15 15.03
CA ASN A 72 -3.56 -8.87 16.34
C ASN A 72 -4.61 -7.75 16.30
N ILE A 73 -5.48 -7.77 15.29
CA ILE A 73 -6.52 -6.77 15.07
C ILE A 73 -7.52 -6.76 16.24
N GLN A 74 -7.79 -5.57 16.77
CA GLN A 74 -8.75 -5.38 17.85
C GLN A 74 -10.11 -4.90 17.31
N PRO A 75 -11.23 -5.21 17.99
CA PRO A 75 -12.57 -4.88 17.50
C PRO A 75 -12.84 -3.39 17.23
N GLY A 76 -12.11 -2.49 17.88
CA GLY A 76 -12.25 -1.04 17.73
C GLY A 76 -11.21 -0.38 16.84
N ASP A 77 -10.33 -1.13 16.18
CA ASP A 77 -9.25 -0.58 15.38
C ASP A 77 -9.77 0.15 14.14
N THR A 78 -8.96 1.11 13.69
CA THR A 78 -9.10 1.72 12.37
C THR A 78 -7.95 1.26 11.49
N LEU A 79 -8.27 0.60 10.40
CA LEU A 79 -7.30 0.03 9.46
C LEU A 79 -7.39 0.70 8.10
N ALA A 80 -6.31 0.61 7.33
CA ALA A 80 -6.31 0.95 5.91
C ALA A 80 -5.64 -0.17 5.12
N ASP A 81 -6.33 -0.70 4.11
CA ASP A 81 -5.80 -1.63 3.12
C ASP A 81 -5.42 -0.84 1.87
N ILE A 82 -4.13 -0.65 1.66
CA ILE A 82 -3.58 0.14 0.55
C ILE A 82 -3.26 -0.78 -0.62
N GLY A 83 -3.96 -0.58 -1.73
CA GLY A 83 -3.99 -1.52 -2.86
C GLY A 83 -4.97 -2.66 -2.57
N ALA A 84 -6.17 -2.31 -2.11
CA ALA A 84 -7.16 -3.27 -1.63
C ALA A 84 -7.65 -4.26 -2.70
N GLY A 85 -7.45 -3.93 -3.99
CA GLY A 85 -7.90 -4.75 -5.11
C GLY A 85 -9.38 -5.07 -5.02
N SER A 86 -9.73 -6.34 -5.14
CA SER A 86 -11.10 -6.84 -4.99
C SER A 86 -11.65 -6.80 -3.56
N GLY A 87 -10.86 -6.35 -2.57
CA GLY A 87 -11.24 -6.34 -1.16
C GLY A 87 -11.08 -7.68 -0.44
N TYR A 88 -10.30 -8.60 -0.98
CA TYR A 88 -10.13 -9.93 -0.39
C TYR A 88 -9.74 -9.88 1.10
N HIS A 89 -8.74 -9.07 1.48
CA HIS A 89 -8.35 -8.87 2.88
C HIS A 89 -9.36 -8.04 3.65
N VAL A 90 -9.93 -7.00 3.02
CA VAL A 90 -10.95 -6.13 3.64
C VAL A 90 -12.10 -6.95 4.20
N PHE A 91 -12.67 -7.87 3.40
CA PHE A 91 -13.80 -8.69 3.83
C PHE A 91 -13.43 -9.80 4.82
N LYS A 92 -12.16 -10.18 4.89
CA LYS A 92 -11.66 -11.07 5.95
C LYS A 92 -11.39 -10.34 7.27
N MET A 93 -10.98 -9.07 7.23
CA MET A 93 -10.74 -8.24 8.42
C MET A 93 -12.04 -7.66 8.99
N SER A 94 -12.99 -7.28 8.14
CA SER A 94 -14.24 -6.61 8.53
C SER A 94 -15.00 -7.34 9.65
N PRO A 95 -15.16 -8.67 9.67
CA PRO A 95 -15.86 -9.36 10.77
C PRO A 95 -15.17 -9.24 12.14
N ILE A 96 -13.86 -8.94 12.16
CA ILE A 96 -13.09 -8.76 13.40
C ILE A 96 -13.36 -7.37 13.99
N LEU A 97 -13.58 -6.38 13.12
CA LEU A 97 -13.75 -4.95 13.46
C LEU A 97 -15.20 -4.64 13.85
N LYS A 98 -15.67 -5.12 14.98
CA LYS A 98 -17.08 -4.97 15.42
C LYS A 98 -17.54 -3.52 15.52
N ASN A 99 -16.66 -2.63 16.06
CA ASN A 99 -16.89 -1.19 16.25
C ASN A 99 -15.79 -0.36 15.60
N GLY A 100 -14.97 -0.99 14.78
CA GLY A 100 -13.85 -0.38 14.09
C GLY A 100 -14.22 0.10 12.69
N LEU A 101 -13.21 0.52 11.97
CA LEU A 101 -13.36 1.02 10.60
C LEU A 101 -12.24 0.49 9.72
N ILE A 102 -12.55 0.16 8.48
CA ILE A 102 -11.55 -0.21 7.47
C ILE A 102 -11.71 0.66 6.23
N TYR A 103 -10.62 1.29 5.82
CA TYR A 103 -10.50 2.02 4.57
C TYR A 103 -9.91 1.10 3.51
N ALA A 104 -10.68 0.79 2.48
CA ALA A 104 -10.20 0.14 1.28
C ALA A 104 -9.73 1.21 0.29
N VAL A 105 -8.46 1.22 -0.04
CA VAL A 105 -7.84 2.21 -0.91
C VAL A 105 -7.26 1.51 -2.14
N ASP A 106 -7.70 1.92 -3.32
CA ASP A 106 -7.14 1.45 -4.59
C ASP A 106 -7.14 2.60 -5.61
N ILE A 107 -6.23 2.55 -6.58
CA ILE A 107 -6.14 3.53 -7.65
C ILE A 107 -7.10 3.23 -8.80
N GLN A 108 -7.62 2.00 -8.89
CA GLN A 108 -8.51 1.51 -9.93
C GLN A 108 -9.96 1.59 -9.45
N ALA A 109 -10.76 2.41 -10.10
CA ALA A 109 -12.16 2.60 -9.75
C ALA A 109 -12.97 1.28 -9.86
N GLU A 110 -12.62 0.40 -10.78
CA GLU A 110 -13.23 -0.90 -11.00
C GLU A 110 -13.07 -1.82 -9.78
N MET A 111 -11.89 -1.78 -9.13
CA MET A 111 -11.63 -2.51 -7.89
C MET A 111 -12.51 -2.00 -6.75
N LEU A 112 -12.61 -0.68 -6.59
CA LEU A 112 -13.47 -0.07 -5.57
C LEU A 112 -14.97 -0.33 -5.82
N ASN A 113 -15.40 -0.36 -7.08
CA ASN A 113 -16.76 -0.72 -7.45
C ASN A 113 -17.09 -2.17 -7.09
N GLU A 114 -16.14 -3.10 -7.24
CA GLU A 114 -16.33 -4.49 -6.81
C GLU A 114 -16.43 -4.59 -5.28
N ILE A 115 -15.60 -3.86 -4.54
CA ILE A 115 -15.69 -3.78 -3.08
C ILE A 115 -17.07 -3.26 -2.66
N GLN A 116 -17.55 -2.19 -3.29
CA GLN A 116 -18.88 -1.65 -3.00
C GLN A 116 -19.98 -2.67 -3.30
N SER A 117 -19.90 -3.35 -4.45
CA SER A 117 -20.85 -4.40 -4.83
C SER A 117 -20.86 -5.56 -3.84
N LYS A 118 -19.70 -6.00 -3.35
CA LYS A 118 -19.59 -7.03 -2.31
C LYS A 118 -20.20 -6.57 -0.99
N LYS A 119 -19.92 -5.34 -0.58
CA LYS A 119 -20.49 -4.72 0.62
C LYS A 119 -22.02 -4.73 0.55
N ASP A 120 -22.59 -4.28 -0.57
CA ASP A 120 -24.03 -4.22 -0.76
C ASP A 120 -24.68 -5.62 -0.71
N ARG A 121 -24.04 -6.63 -1.31
CA ARG A 121 -24.49 -8.02 -1.26
C ARG A 121 -24.40 -8.65 0.13
N SER A 122 -23.42 -8.27 0.92
CA SER A 122 -23.19 -8.85 2.26
C SER A 122 -23.94 -8.13 3.38
N ASN A 123 -24.60 -6.99 3.10
CA ASN A 123 -25.16 -6.08 4.10
C ASN A 123 -24.11 -5.66 5.17
N SER A 124 -22.84 -5.67 4.78
CA SER A 124 -21.74 -5.23 5.65
C SER A 124 -21.70 -3.71 5.68
N ASN A 125 -21.69 -3.13 6.90
CA ASN A 125 -21.57 -1.68 7.10
C ASN A 125 -20.12 -1.22 7.06
#